data_f8daca762126336861af8e6f43e72307
#
_entry.id   f8daca762126336861af8e6f43e72307
#
_cell.length_a   1.000
_cell.length_b   1.000
_cell.length_c   1.000
_cell.angle_alpha   90.00
_cell.angle_beta   90.00
_cell.angle_gamma   90.00
#
_symmetry.space_group_name_H-M   'P 1'
#
loop_
_entity.id
_entity.type
_entity.pdbx_description
1 polymer ?
#
loop_
_entity_poly.entity_id
_entity_poly.type
_entity_poly.pdbx_seq_one_letter_code
_entity_poly.pdbx_strand_id
1 'polypeptide(L)'
;MTEGSILGKMILFVLPMMATNLLQVAYNAADMMVVSLSHEDNAVGAIGMTGAFVNLVLNFFIGFSVGANVVIAQRIGAKEGKLASRVVHTSLILGVLVGVLGGIIGFIIAEPVLSLMGAKNNLLELATLYTRIYFAGAPFMALTNYAVAVFRAKGDAKTPLYVLSASGLINVLFNLVFVLVFGMSVDGVAWATVISNAISAIALVFCLSHSNDDCRFDFKQLRIDRRSLRDIIRIGFPAGIQSALFSFSNMMIQSSVLRVNDILAPGSVYEPVVEGNAAVSNLNGFIYTATNSVSQGSVAFTSQNVGAGKYDRVKKVMISSYAITTVVALIFSSGIFIFNHQLLSLYGIVDADGLAAIAYDSAMIKMRCETLPYFILAWMEVACGIIRGFGKSITSAIISLVGACLLRVVWLLTVFEYFLTLESIYISYPVSWLLTAAIAQVVVILELRKHNGHKTANTTVAT
;
A
#
# COMPACT_ATOMS: atom_id res chain seq x y z
N MET A 1 21.98 7.16 -4.36
CA MET A 1 21.35 6.19 -5.29
C MET A 1 21.97 6.23 -6.71
N THR A 2 22.51 7.35 -7.14
CA THR A 2 23.07 7.53 -8.50
C THR A 2 24.51 7.03 -8.69
N GLU A 3 25.17 6.51 -7.66
CA GLU A 3 26.56 6.04 -7.67
C GLU A 3 26.74 4.75 -6.86
N GLY A 4 27.85 4.04 -7.09
CA GLY A 4 28.19 2.79 -6.40
C GLY A 4 27.31 1.59 -6.78
N SER A 5 27.36 0.51 -5.98
CA SER A 5 26.59 -0.72 -6.18
C SER A 5 25.09 -0.46 -5.97
N ILE A 6 24.27 -0.83 -6.95
CA ILE A 6 22.81 -0.66 -6.87
C ILE A 6 22.21 -1.72 -5.94
N LEU A 7 22.57 -2.98 -6.14
CA LEU A 7 21.99 -4.09 -5.37
C LEU A 7 22.19 -3.90 -3.85
N GLY A 8 23.43 -3.65 -3.41
CA GLY A 8 23.71 -3.46 -1.98
C GLY A 8 23.00 -2.24 -1.39
N LYS A 9 23.02 -1.10 -2.10
CA LYS A 9 22.32 0.12 -1.64
C LYS A 9 20.81 -0.08 -1.61
N MET A 10 20.26 -0.84 -2.55
CA MET A 10 18.84 -1.11 -2.62
C MET A 10 18.39 -2.02 -1.47
N ILE A 11 19.14 -3.08 -1.16
CA ILE A 11 18.87 -3.93 0.00
C ILE A 11 18.88 -3.12 1.29
N LEU A 12 19.93 -2.29 1.52
CA LEU A 12 20.05 -1.44 2.71
C LEU A 12 18.94 -0.39 2.81
N PHE A 13 18.33 -0.01 1.70
CA PHE A 13 17.21 0.93 1.68
C PHE A 13 15.85 0.22 1.87
N VAL A 14 15.67 -0.92 1.20
CA VAL A 14 14.39 -1.65 1.22
C VAL A 14 14.15 -2.36 2.55
N LEU A 15 15.18 -2.91 3.18
CA LEU A 15 15.02 -3.62 4.46
C LEU A 15 14.40 -2.75 5.58
N PRO A 16 14.88 -1.52 5.84
CA PRO A 16 14.20 -0.64 6.79
C PRO A 16 12.78 -0.28 6.40
N MET A 17 12.51 -0.07 5.10
CA MET A 17 11.14 0.19 4.62
C MET A 17 10.22 -1.01 4.84
N MET A 18 10.70 -2.21 4.56
CA MET A 18 9.96 -3.45 4.78
C MET A 18 9.65 -3.64 6.26
N ALA A 19 10.64 -3.42 7.13
CA ALA A 19 10.44 -3.47 8.59
C ALA A 19 9.38 -2.44 9.04
N THR A 20 9.44 -1.20 8.56
CA THR A 20 8.44 -0.16 8.86
C THR A 20 7.03 -0.59 8.47
N ASN A 21 6.86 -1.07 7.24
CA ASN A 21 5.55 -1.44 6.72
C ASN A 21 4.99 -2.70 7.41
N LEU A 22 5.84 -3.69 7.74
CA LEU A 22 5.43 -4.87 8.50
C LEU A 22 5.04 -4.52 9.95
N LEU A 23 5.77 -3.62 10.60
CA LEU A 23 5.43 -3.12 11.93
C LEU A 23 4.07 -2.38 11.92
N GLN A 24 3.76 -1.60 10.88
CA GLN A 24 2.45 -0.97 10.75
C GLN A 24 1.31 -1.99 10.68
N VAL A 25 1.50 -3.10 9.97
CA VAL A 25 0.50 -4.21 9.95
C VAL A 25 0.36 -4.83 11.34
N ALA A 26 1.47 -5.03 12.06
CA ALA A 26 1.43 -5.56 13.42
C ALA A 26 0.71 -4.61 14.40
N TYR A 27 0.92 -3.28 14.28
CA TYR A 27 0.21 -2.30 15.12
C TYR A 27 -1.31 -2.28 14.84
N ASN A 28 -1.73 -2.39 13.58
CA ASN A 28 -3.16 -2.51 13.25
C ASN A 28 -3.79 -3.78 13.86
N ALA A 29 -3.04 -4.88 13.91
CA ALA A 29 -3.48 -6.09 14.59
C ALA A 29 -3.57 -5.88 16.12
N ALA A 30 -2.61 -5.15 16.71
CA ALA A 30 -2.64 -4.81 18.13
C ALA A 30 -3.84 -3.91 18.47
N ASP A 31 -4.21 -2.96 17.61
CA ASP A 31 -5.41 -2.12 17.79
C ASP A 31 -6.67 -2.98 17.95
N MET A 32 -6.83 -3.99 17.07
CA MET A 32 -7.94 -4.93 17.12
C MET A 32 -7.94 -5.79 18.40
N MET A 33 -6.74 -6.23 18.84
CA MET A 33 -6.59 -7.01 20.07
C MET A 33 -6.94 -6.17 21.30
N VAL A 34 -6.51 -4.91 21.35
CA VAL A 34 -6.78 -4.05 22.52
C VAL A 34 -8.26 -3.70 22.59
N VAL A 35 -8.92 -3.41 21.47
CA VAL A 35 -10.36 -3.12 21.49
C VAL A 35 -11.19 -4.34 21.88
N SER A 36 -10.71 -5.57 21.64
CA SER A 36 -11.41 -6.78 22.09
C SER A 36 -11.42 -6.93 23.62
N LEU A 37 -10.56 -6.19 24.33
CA LEU A 37 -10.54 -6.11 25.79
C LEU A 37 -11.55 -5.08 26.34
N SER A 38 -12.18 -4.27 25.48
CA SER A 38 -13.27 -3.39 25.89
C SER A 38 -14.51 -4.22 26.22
N HIS A 39 -15.32 -3.75 27.15
CA HIS A 39 -16.57 -4.41 27.53
C HIS A 39 -17.75 -4.04 26.61
N GLU A 40 -17.49 -3.42 25.49
CA GLU A 40 -18.50 -2.94 24.54
C GLU A 40 -18.79 -4.01 23.49
N ASP A 41 -20.04 -4.45 23.45
CA ASP A 41 -20.49 -5.38 22.41
C ASP A 41 -20.36 -4.74 21.02
N ASN A 42 -19.94 -5.53 20.03
CA ASN A 42 -19.71 -5.09 18.63
C ASN A 42 -18.53 -4.13 18.39
N ALA A 43 -17.71 -3.78 19.38
CA ALA A 43 -16.59 -2.87 19.19
C ALA A 43 -15.57 -3.40 18.15
N VAL A 44 -15.20 -4.68 18.22
CA VAL A 44 -14.31 -5.33 17.24
C VAL A 44 -14.95 -5.35 15.85
N GLY A 45 -16.25 -5.68 15.78
CA GLY A 45 -17.02 -5.67 14.54
C GLY A 45 -17.08 -4.28 13.90
N ALA A 46 -17.24 -3.23 14.72
CA ALA A 46 -17.24 -1.84 14.25
C ALA A 46 -15.91 -1.45 13.59
N ILE A 47 -14.77 -1.72 14.25
CA ILE A 47 -13.44 -1.44 13.65
C ILE A 47 -13.20 -2.30 12.41
N GLY A 48 -13.54 -3.59 12.47
CA GLY A 48 -13.38 -4.49 11.31
C GLY A 48 -14.15 -4.01 10.08
N MET A 49 -15.40 -3.58 10.28
CA MET A 49 -16.26 -3.08 9.21
C MET A 49 -15.74 -1.77 8.60
N THR A 50 -15.22 -0.86 9.41
CA THR A 50 -14.66 0.42 8.93
C THR A 50 -13.39 0.24 8.11
N GLY A 51 -12.67 -0.89 8.30
CA GLY A 51 -11.37 -1.15 7.69
C GLY A 51 -11.35 -1.00 6.16
N ALA A 52 -12.37 -1.48 5.46
CA ALA A 52 -12.46 -1.36 4.01
C ALA A 52 -12.52 0.10 3.54
N PHE A 53 -13.35 0.91 4.19
CA PHE A 53 -13.51 2.33 3.88
C PHE A 53 -12.27 3.15 4.25
N VAL A 54 -11.73 2.93 5.44
CA VAL A 54 -10.51 3.59 5.92
C VAL A 54 -9.32 3.25 5.00
N ASN A 55 -9.14 1.97 4.66
CA ASN A 55 -8.07 1.52 3.78
C ASN A 55 -8.16 2.12 2.36
N LEU A 56 -9.37 2.32 1.83
CA LEU A 56 -9.55 2.98 0.53
C LEU A 56 -8.97 4.39 0.55
N VAL A 57 -9.27 5.17 1.59
CA VAL A 57 -8.78 6.55 1.72
C VAL A 57 -7.29 6.60 2.02
N LEU A 58 -6.79 5.71 2.89
CA LEU A 58 -5.36 5.60 3.18
C LEU A 58 -4.56 5.23 1.94
N ASN A 59 -5.02 4.25 1.16
CA ASN A 59 -4.36 3.85 -0.07
C ASN A 59 -4.33 4.99 -1.10
N PHE A 60 -5.38 5.83 -1.14
CA PHE A 60 -5.37 7.04 -1.94
C PHE A 60 -4.27 8.02 -1.47
N PHE A 61 -4.14 8.28 -0.16
CA PHE A 61 -3.08 9.17 0.38
C PHE A 61 -1.68 8.63 0.09
N ILE A 62 -1.46 7.32 0.30
CA ILE A 62 -0.18 6.66 0.01
C ILE A 62 0.14 6.79 -1.48
N GLY A 63 -0.80 6.43 -2.36
CA GLY A 63 -0.63 6.52 -3.80
C GLY A 63 -0.36 7.94 -4.27
N PHE A 64 -1.09 8.92 -3.71
CA PHE A 64 -0.92 10.32 -4.07
C PHE A 64 0.46 10.86 -3.62
N SER A 65 0.97 10.46 -2.45
CA SER A 65 2.29 10.85 -1.96
C SER A 65 3.45 10.35 -2.85
N VAL A 66 3.23 9.31 -3.66
CA VAL A 66 4.21 8.84 -4.66
C VAL A 66 4.59 9.94 -5.64
N GLY A 67 3.65 10.84 -5.97
CA GLY A 67 3.94 12.01 -6.79
C GLY A 67 5.04 12.89 -6.21
N ALA A 68 4.97 13.19 -4.91
CA ALA A 68 6.01 13.92 -4.21
C ALA A 68 7.36 13.18 -4.24
N ASN A 69 7.35 11.87 -3.93
CA ASN A 69 8.56 11.04 -3.99
C ASN A 69 9.25 11.13 -5.36
N VAL A 70 8.51 10.91 -6.45
CA VAL A 70 9.06 10.90 -7.80
C VAL A 70 9.64 12.27 -8.17
N VAL A 71 8.89 13.36 -7.97
CA VAL A 71 9.34 14.71 -8.37
C VAL A 71 10.57 15.13 -7.55
N ILE A 72 10.56 14.93 -6.23
CA ILE A 72 11.71 15.26 -5.37
C ILE A 72 12.93 14.43 -5.78
N ALA A 73 12.77 13.11 -5.96
CA ALA A 73 13.86 12.21 -6.33
C ALA A 73 14.48 12.59 -7.69
N GLN A 74 13.67 12.98 -8.68
CA GLN A 74 14.16 13.46 -9.97
C GLN A 74 14.97 14.76 -9.81
N ARG A 75 14.53 15.74 -9.01
CA ARG A 75 15.27 16.98 -8.77
C ARG A 75 16.59 16.74 -8.03
N ILE A 76 16.59 15.83 -7.04
CA ILE A 76 17.83 15.41 -6.36
C ILE A 76 18.78 14.75 -7.37
N GLY A 77 18.28 13.85 -8.21
CA GLY A 77 19.07 13.19 -9.25
C GLY A 77 19.69 14.18 -10.24
N ALA A 78 18.94 15.20 -10.64
CA ALA A 78 19.40 16.28 -11.52
C ALA A 78 20.36 17.27 -10.82
N LYS A 79 20.62 17.13 -9.52
CA LYS A 79 21.40 18.07 -8.69
C LYS A 79 20.80 19.49 -8.63
N GLU A 80 19.49 19.58 -8.76
CA GLU A 80 18.72 20.84 -8.72
C GLU A 80 18.22 21.13 -7.29
N GLY A 81 19.13 21.31 -6.32
CA GLY A 81 18.80 21.42 -4.88
C GLY A 81 17.75 22.48 -4.55
N LYS A 82 17.86 23.70 -5.14
CA LYS A 82 16.87 24.76 -4.93
C LYS A 82 15.47 24.38 -5.42
N LEU A 83 15.37 23.61 -6.50
CA LEU A 83 14.07 23.10 -6.99
C LEU A 83 13.57 21.94 -6.12
N ALA A 84 14.46 21.04 -5.67
CA ALA A 84 14.11 19.99 -4.73
C ALA A 84 13.51 20.58 -3.45
N SER A 85 14.12 21.61 -2.86
CA SER A 85 13.58 22.32 -1.69
C SER A 85 12.18 22.87 -1.94
N ARG A 86 11.92 23.54 -3.08
CA ARG A 86 10.56 24.04 -3.42
C ARG A 86 9.53 22.91 -3.52
N VAL A 87 9.91 21.78 -4.09
CA VAL A 87 9.02 20.60 -4.18
C VAL A 87 8.72 20.07 -2.79
N VAL A 88 9.70 19.98 -1.89
CA VAL A 88 9.50 19.54 -0.49
C VAL A 88 8.49 20.41 0.22
N HIS A 89 8.65 21.75 0.21
CA HIS A 89 7.72 22.68 0.87
C HIS A 89 6.31 22.56 0.28
N THR A 90 6.20 22.52 -1.06
CA THR A 90 4.92 22.34 -1.75
C THR A 90 4.25 21.01 -1.40
N SER A 91 5.04 19.93 -1.31
CA SER A 91 4.52 18.59 -1.01
C SER A 91 3.96 18.47 0.41
N LEU A 92 4.62 19.04 1.40
CA LEU A 92 4.15 19.01 2.80
C LEU A 92 2.86 19.85 2.96
N ILE A 93 2.78 21.02 2.35
CA ILE A 93 1.54 21.82 2.32
C ILE A 93 0.43 21.04 1.64
N LEU A 94 0.71 20.43 0.48
CA LEU A 94 -0.27 19.63 -0.25
C LEU A 94 -0.74 18.43 0.60
N GLY A 95 0.17 17.78 1.35
CA GLY A 95 -0.17 16.71 2.27
C GLY A 95 -1.22 17.13 3.30
N VAL A 96 -1.02 18.29 3.94
CA VAL A 96 -2.00 18.86 4.88
C VAL A 96 -3.33 19.18 4.18
N LEU A 97 -3.30 19.81 3.01
CA LEU A 97 -4.52 20.17 2.27
C LEU A 97 -5.31 18.94 1.83
N VAL A 98 -4.64 17.94 1.28
CA VAL A 98 -5.27 16.66 0.88
C VAL A 98 -5.83 15.92 2.09
N GLY A 99 -5.10 15.94 3.22
CA GLY A 99 -5.56 15.35 4.47
C GLY A 99 -6.79 16.06 5.04
N VAL A 100 -6.81 17.41 5.03
CA VAL A 100 -7.98 18.20 5.47
C VAL A 100 -9.18 17.93 4.58
N LEU A 101 -9.02 17.98 3.25
CA LEU A 101 -10.11 17.71 2.31
C LEU A 101 -10.63 16.27 2.45
N GLY A 102 -9.72 15.28 2.49
CA GLY A 102 -10.09 13.88 2.68
C GLY A 102 -10.73 13.63 4.05
N GLY A 103 -10.25 14.32 5.09
CA GLY A 103 -10.81 14.28 6.44
C GLY A 103 -12.24 14.83 6.48
N ILE A 104 -12.49 16.00 5.89
CA ILE A 104 -13.84 16.58 5.82
C ILE A 104 -14.79 15.69 5.04
N ILE A 105 -14.37 15.21 3.86
CA ILE A 105 -15.17 14.30 3.03
C ILE A 105 -15.48 13.03 3.82
N GLY A 106 -14.45 12.35 4.35
CA GLY A 106 -14.60 11.11 5.10
C GLY A 106 -15.48 11.26 6.33
N PHE A 107 -15.36 12.37 7.07
CA PHE A 107 -16.20 12.67 8.23
C PHE A 107 -17.69 12.81 7.86
N ILE A 108 -17.99 13.49 6.75
CA ILE A 108 -19.38 13.72 6.30
C ILE A 108 -20.00 12.43 5.75
N ILE A 109 -19.24 11.67 4.95
CA ILE A 109 -19.78 10.48 4.27
C ILE A 109 -19.67 9.21 5.11
N ALA A 110 -19.06 9.24 6.30
CA ALA A 110 -18.84 8.06 7.15
C ALA A 110 -20.14 7.28 7.41
N GLU A 111 -21.15 7.94 7.94
CA GLU A 111 -22.43 7.31 8.30
C GLU A 111 -23.19 6.75 7.09
N PRO A 112 -23.42 7.51 5.98
CA PRO A 112 -24.08 6.96 4.81
C PRO A 112 -23.31 5.81 4.16
N VAL A 113 -21.98 5.85 4.13
CA VAL A 113 -21.19 4.75 3.57
C VAL A 113 -21.29 3.49 4.43
N LEU A 114 -21.15 3.60 5.75
CA LEU A 114 -21.26 2.48 6.68
C LEU A 114 -22.67 1.88 6.69
N SER A 115 -23.70 2.71 6.59
CA SER A 115 -25.08 2.26 6.44
C SER A 115 -25.29 1.48 5.15
N LEU A 116 -24.73 1.95 4.01
CA LEU A 116 -24.77 1.22 2.74
C LEU A 116 -23.97 -0.10 2.79
N MET A 117 -22.93 -0.18 3.62
CA MET A 117 -22.18 -1.41 3.87
C MET A 117 -22.93 -2.40 4.77
N GLY A 118 -24.12 -2.04 5.27
CA GLY A 118 -24.97 -2.92 6.06
C GLY A 118 -24.87 -2.75 7.57
N ALA A 119 -24.13 -1.74 8.08
CA ALA A 119 -24.11 -1.42 9.51
C ALA A 119 -25.49 -0.95 9.98
N LYS A 120 -25.94 -1.44 11.14
CA LYS A 120 -27.25 -1.10 11.74
C LYS A 120 -27.12 -0.96 13.26
N ASN A 121 -28.02 -0.18 13.83
CA ASN A 121 -28.14 0.00 15.29
C ASN A 121 -26.81 0.40 15.96
N ASN A 122 -26.45 -0.20 17.08
CA ASN A 122 -25.24 0.08 17.84
C ASN A 122 -23.96 -0.08 17.00
N LEU A 123 -23.91 -1.07 16.09
CA LEU A 123 -22.76 -1.27 15.20
C LEU A 123 -22.52 -0.05 14.29
N LEU A 124 -23.60 0.56 13.75
CA LEU A 124 -23.49 1.76 12.92
C LEU A 124 -22.99 2.96 13.74
N GLU A 125 -23.48 3.10 14.96
CA GLU A 125 -23.08 4.21 15.85
C GLU A 125 -21.59 4.13 16.20
N LEU A 126 -21.13 2.96 16.68
CA LEU A 126 -19.72 2.72 17.02
C LEU A 126 -18.79 2.86 15.80
N ALA A 127 -19.16 2.29 14.66
CA ALA A 127 -18.39 2.38 13.43
C ALA A 127 -18.32 3.82 12.92
N THR A 128 -19.41 4.58 13.00
CA THR A 128 -19.45 6.00 12.61
C THR A 128 -18.59 6.86 13.53
N LEU A 129 -18.68 6.63 14.85
CA LEU A 129 -17.86 7.33 15.84
C LEU A 129 -16.38 7.11 15.59
N TYR A 130 -15.95 5.84 15.47
CA TYR A 130 -14.58 5.48 15.15
C TYR A 130 -14.10 6.18 13.88
N THR A 131 -14.88 6.08 12.81
CA THR A 131 -14.54 6.61 11.49
C THR A 131 -14.43 8.14 11.50
N ARG A 132 -15.35 8.83 12.18
CA ARG A 132 -15.29 10.29 12.30
C ARG A 132 -14.07 10.78 13.06
N ILE A 133 -13.71 10.15 14.18
CA ILE A 133 -12.49 10.46 14.93
C ILE A 133 -11.25 10.18 14.06
N TYR A 134 -11.23 9.04 13.39
CA TYR A 134 -10.13 8.65 12.50
C TYR A 134 -9.91 9.68 11.38
N PHE A 135 -10.97 10.13 10.72
CA PHE A 135 -10.88 11.14 9.66
C PHE A 135 -10.57 12.55 10.17
N ALA A 136 -10.89 12.89 11.42
CA ALA A 136 -10.39 14.11 12.04
C ALA A 136 -8.85 14.12 12.12
N GLY A 137 -8.23 12.94 12.24
CA GLY A 137 -6.78 12.74 12.18
C GLY A 137 -6.17 12.67 10.77
N ALA A 138 -6.97 12.65 9.72
CA ALA A 138 -6.50 12.50 8.34
C ALA A 138 -5.43 13.52 7.90
N PRO A 139 -5.43 14.80 8.35
CA PRO A 139 -4.36 15.74 8.05
C PRO A 139 -2.98 15.27 8.52
N PHE A 140 -2.91 14.67 9.71
CA PHE A 140 -1.66 14.14 10.25
C PHE A 140 -1.22 12.88 9.50
N MET A 141 -2.15 12.00 9.14
CA MET A 141 -1.87 10.79 8.36
C MET A 141 -1.33 11.14 6.98
N ALA A 142 -1.98 12.06 6.27
CA ALA A 142 -1.52 12.53 4.97
C ALA A 142 -0.15 13.20 5.07
N LEU A 143 0.05 14.11 6.04
CA LEU A 143 1.34 14.77 6.28
C LEU A 143 2.45 13.76 6.55
N THR A 144 2.19 12.73 7.38
CA THR A 144 3.11 11.62 7.62
C THR A 144 3.51 10.92 6.32
N ASN A 145 2.54 10.56 5.47
CA ASN A 145 2.81 9.90 4.18
C ASN A 145 3.65 10.77 3.24
N TYR A 146 3.36 12.09 3.17
CA TYR A 146 4.16 13.01 2.37
C TYR A 146 5.56 13.22 2.93
N ALA A 147 5.72 13.33 4.25
CA ALA A 147 7.04 13.42 4.89
C ALA A 147 7.87 12.15 4.64
N VAL A 148 7.27 10.96 4.79
CA VAL A 148 7.90 9.67 4.44
C VAL A 148 8.31 9.64 2.97
N ALA A 149 7.47 10.18 2.06
CA ALA A 149 7.81 10.28 0.63
C ALA A 149 9.04 11.16 0.37
N VAL A 150 9.22 12.26 1.12
CA VAL A 150 10.43 13.10 1.08
C VAL A 150 11.66 12.31 1.52
N PHE A 151 11.59 11.59 2.65
CA PHE A 151 12.68 10.76 3.14
C PHE A 151 13.05 9.66 2.14
N ARG A 152 12.06 8.99 1.57
CA ARG A 152 12.28 7.98 0.52
C ARG A 152 12.95 8.58 -0.71
N ALA A 153 12.54 9.78 -1.15
CA ALA A 153 13.10 10.47 -2.29
C ALA A 153 14.59 10.80 -2.11
N LYS A 154 15.00 11.19 -0.90
CA LYS A 154 16.43 11.45 -0.59
C LYS A 154 17.25 10.20 -0.30
N GLY A 155 16.61 9.04 -0.14
CA GLY A 155 17.28 7.76 0.10
C GLY A 155 17.47 7.42 1.57
N ASP A 156 16.73 8.07 2.44
CA ASP A 156 16.72 7.78 3.87
C ASP A 156 15.47 6.96 4.24
N ALA A 157 15.64 5.67 4.47
CA ALA A 157 14.58 4.80 4.97
C ALA A 157 14.67 4.53 6.47
N LYS A 158 15.78 4.93 7.12
CA LYS A 158 16.01 4.67 8.55
C LYS A 158 15.25 5.65 9.43
N THR A 159 15.26 6.93 9.09
CA THR A 159 14.53 7.95 9.85
C THR A 159 13.05 7.65 9.96
N PRO A 160 12.32 7.36 8.86
CA PRO A 160 10.94 6.89 8.95
C PRO A 160 10.77 5.61 9.80
N LEU A 161 11.69 4.64 9.70
CA LEU A 161 11.62 3.43 10.51
C LEU A 161 11.63 3.77 12.00
N TYR A 162 12.58 4.57 12.47
CA TYR A 162 12.69 4.90 13.89
C TYR A 162 11.49 5.71 14.40
N VAL A 163 11.06 6.73 13.63
CA VAL A 163 9.94 7.58 14.03
C VAL A 163 8.63 6.79 14.05
N LEU A 164 8.34 6.02 12.99
CA LEU A 164 7.09 5.27 12.91
C LEU A 164 7.06 4.09 13.88
N SER A 165 8.20 3.44 14.15
CA SER A 165 8.28 2.41 15.20
C SER A 165 8.02 2.97 16.59
N ALA A 166 8.63 4.10 16.93
CA ALA A 166 8.40 4.77 18.22
C ALA A 166 6.92 5.21 18.35
N SER A 167 6.36 5.82 17.31
CA SER A 167 4.95 6.24 17.31
C SER A 167 3.98 5.07 17.37
N GLY A 168 4.31 3.94 16.75
CA GLY A 168 3.50 2.72 16.84
C GLY A 168 3.50 2.13 18.24
N LEU A 169 4.64 2.12 18.93
CA LEU A 169 4.71 1.73 20.35
C LEU A 169 3.86 2.66 21.22
N ILE A 170 3.94 3.97 20.99
CA ILE A 170 3.12 4.98 21.68
C ILE A 170 1.62 4.73 21.40
N ASN A 171 1.27 4.38 20.16
CA ASN A 171 -0.11 4.03 19.80
C ASN A 171 -0.63 2.84 20.64
N VAL A 172 0.13 1.74 20.72
CA VAL A 172 -0.27 0.58 21.53
C VAL A 172 -0.38 0.94 23.00
N LEU A 173 0.52 1.76 23.53
CA LEU A 173 0.46 2.23 24.91
C LEU A 173 -0.80 3.08 25.15
N PHE A 174 -1.12 4.01 24.28
CA PHE A 174 -2.33 4.83 24.39
C PHE A 174 -3.60 3.99 24.24
N ASN A 175 -3.63 2.99 23.35
CA ASN A 175 -4.73 2.05 23.23
C ASN A 175 -4.98 1.36 24.58
N LEU A 176 -3.94 0.82 25.21
CA LEU A 176 -4.07 0.16 26.52
C LEU A 176 -4.55 1.13 27.61
N VAL A 177 -4.02 2.34 27.65
CA VAL A 177 -4.42 3.36 28.64
C VAL A 177 -5.87 3.78 28.40
N PHE A 178 -6.27 4.09 27.19
CA PHE A 178 -7.62 4.56 26.91
C PHE A 178 -8.67 3.47 27.12
N VAL A 179 -8.39 2.24 26.72
CA VAL A 179 -9.33 1.13 26.87
C VAL A 179 -9.34 0.60 28.31
N LEU A 180 -8.19 0.30 28.92
CA LEU A 180 -8.13 -0.37 30.23
C LEU A 180 -8.23 0.58 31.41
N VAL A 181 -7.68 1.82 31.29
CA VAL A 181 -7.66 2.76 32.42
C VAL A 181 -8.84 3.73 32.35
N PHE A 182 -9.13 4.28 31.15
CA PHE A 182 -10.24 5.23 30.98
C PHE A 182 -11.57 4.56 30.62
N GLY A 183 -11.58 3.25 30.36
CA GLY A 183 -12.81 2.51 30.01
C GLY A 183 -13.44 2.92 28.67
N MET A 184 -12.62 3.50 27.76
CA MET A 184 -13.03 3.85 26.40
C MET A 184 -13.12 2.59 25.53
N SER A 185 -13.84 2.68 24.42
CA SER A 185 -14.01 1.58 23.47
C SER A 185 -13.35 1.93 22.12
N VAL A 186 -14.15 1.94 21.04
CA VAL A 186 -13.67 2.27 19.69
C VAL A 186 -13.13 3.70 19.58
N ASP A 187 -13.70 4.62 20.34
CA ASP A 187 -13.26 6.01 20.41
C ASP A 187 -11.84 6.13 21.00
N GLY A 188 -11.52 5.35 22.03
CA GLY A 188 -10.18 5.32 22.62
C GLY A 188 -9.13 4.87 21.63
N VAL A 189 -9.38 3.79 20.89
CA VAL A 189 -8.47 3.30 19.83
C VAL A 189 -8.34 4.30 18.68
N ALA A 190 -9.44 4.96 18.28
CA ALA A 190 -9.40 6.00 17.26
C ALA A 190 -8.54 7.19 17.69
N TRP A 191 -8.71 7.69 18.94
CA TRP A 191 -7.90 8.79 19.45
C TRP A 191 -6.43 8.42 19.61
N ALA A 192 -6.10 7.21 20.08
CA ALA A 192 -4.73 6.73 20.16
C ALA A 192 -4.06 6.75 18.78
N THR A 193 -4.79 6.32 17.74
CA THR A 193 -4.31 6.34 16.35
C THR A 193 -4.11 7.77 15.83
N VAL A 194 -5.02 8.69 16.11
CA VAL A 194 -4.89 10.11 15.72
C VAL A 194 -3.67 10.75 16.40
N ILE A 195 -3.52 10.56 17.72
CA ILE A 195 -2.42 11.15 18.50
C ILE A 195 -1.07 10.59 18.04
N SER A 196 -0.97 9.27 17.84
CA SER A 196 0.27 8.65 17.35
C SER A 196 0.66 9.12 15.94
N ASN A 197 -0.31 9.30 15.05
CA ASN A 197 -0.07 9.88 13.73
C ASN A 197 0.34 11.36 13.81
N ALA A 198 -0.23 12.14 14.73
CA ALA A 198 0.19 13.52 14.98
C ALA A 198 1.64 13.59 15.48
N ILE A 199 2.01 12.70 16.40
CA ILE A 199 3.40 12.58 16.88
C ILE A 199 4.33 12.21 15.74
N SER A 200 3.94 11.23 14.89
CA SER A 200 4.70 10.84 13.69
C SER A 200 4.93 12.01 12.75
N ALA A 201 3.85 12.74 12.41
CA ALA A 201 3.91 13.89 11.52
C ALA A 201 4.84 14.97 12.04
N ILE A 202 4.68 15.35 13.30
CA ILE A 202 5.51 16.38 13.97
C ILE A 202 6.97 15.94 14.01
N ALA A 203 7.25 14.69 14.43
CA ALA A 203 8.62 14.17 14.52
C ALA A 203 9.30 14.11 13.14
N LEU A 204 8.60 13.65 12.09
CA LEU A 204 9.16 13.62 10.73
C LEU A 204 9.44 15.02 10.19
N VAL A 205 8.53 15.98 10.38
CA VAL A 205 8.73 17.38 9.98
C VAL A 205 9.88 18.01 10.78
N PHE A 206 9.98 17.70 12.06
CA PHE A 206 11.11 18.13 12.91
C PHE A 206 12.44 17.58 12.37
N CYS A 207 12.51 16.28 12.05
CA CYS A 207 13.70 15.68 11.42
C CYS A 207 14.05 16.34 10.08
N LEU A 208 13.04 16.69 9.25
CA LEU A 208 13.26 17.42 8.00
C LEU A 208 13.77 18.85 8.24
N SER A 209 13.31 19.53 9.28
CA SER A 209 13.77 20.89 9.59
C SER A 209 15.23 20.95 10.07
N HIS A 210 15.72 19.84 10.62
CA HIS A 210 17.11 19.71 11.08
C HIS A 210 18.01 18.95 10.09
N SER A 211 17.49 18.65 8.89
CA SER A 211 18.29 18.02 7.82
C SER A 211 19.32 19.00 7.27
N ASN A 212 20.53 18.50 6.98
CA ASN A 212 21.62 19.31 6.40
C ASN A 212 21.71 19.16 4.87
N ASP A 213 20.62 18.77 4.22
CA ASP A 213 20.54 18.53 2.78
C ASP A 213 19.55 19.48 2.08
N ASP A 214 19.49 19.41 0.74
CA ASP A 214 18.58 20.22 -0.08
C ASP A 214 17.08 19.96 0.21
N CYS A 215 16.74 18.91 0.96
CA CYS A 215 15.38 18.59 1.38
C CYS A 215 15.02 19.21 2.76
N ARG A 216 15.88 20.06 3.32
CA ARG A 216 15.59 20.74 4.58
C ARG A 216 14.29 21.53 4.48
N PHE A 217 13.43 21.31 5.48
CA PHE A 217 12.20 22.07 5.63
C PHE A 217 12.45 23.33 6.48
N ASP A 218 11.99 24.48 5.98
CA ASP A 218 12.08 25.77 6.68
C ASP A 218 10.71 26.44 6.68
N PHE A 219 10.15 26.63 7.87
CA PHE A 219 8.85 27.33 8.02
C PHE A 219 8.80 28.72 7.38
N LYS A 220 9.95 29.41 7.30
CA LYS A 220 10.03 30.73 6.68
C LYS A 220 9.95 30.70 5.16
N GLN A 221 10.18 29.54 4.57
CA GLN A 221 10.14 29.31 3.12
C GLN A 221 8.88 28.60 2.66
N LEU A 222 7.86 28.48 3.53
CA LEU A 222 6.58 27.90 3.20
C LEU A 222 5.95 28.63 2.01
N ARG A 223 5.98 27.96 0.87
CA ARG A 223 5.43 28.49 -0.39
C ARG A 223 4.97 27.35 -1.28
N ILE A 224 3.79 27.54 -1.88
CA ILE A 224 3.31 26.63 -2.95
C ILE A 224 3.91 27.11 -4.27
N ASP A 225 4.78 26.29 -4.86
CA ASP A 225 5.27 26.48 -6.21
C ASP A 225 4.31 25.81 -7.20
N ARG A 226 3.67 26.60 -8.06
CA ARG A 226 2.63 26.12 -9.01
C ARG A 226 3.15 25.02 -9.95
N ARG A 227 4.42 25.09 -10.36
CA ARG A 227 5.01 24.08 -11.24
C ARG A 227 5.20 22.77 -10.48
N SER A 228 5.78 22.82 -9.29
CA SER A 228 5.94 21.66 -8.42
C SER A 228 4.59 21.03 -8.06
N LEU A 229 3.59 21.84 -7.73
CA LEU A 229 2.23 21.38 -7.43
C LEU A 229 1.63 20.59 -8.62
N ARG A 230 1.72 21.17 -9.83
CA ARG A 230 1.24 20.51 -11.05
C ARG A 230 1.94 19.18 -11.32
N ASP A 231 3.25 19.12 -11.14
CA ASP A 231 4.05 17.92 -11.37
C ASP A 231 3.69 16.83 -10.35
N ILE A 232 3.54 17.18 -9.07
CA ILE A 232 3.12 16.26 -8.00
C ILE A 232 1.72 15.71 -8.28
N ILE A 233 0.75 16.57 -8.61
CA ILE A 233 -0.63 16.14 -8.91
C ILE A 233 -0.67 15.25 -10.14
N ARG A 234 0.04 15.59 -11.20
CA ARG A 234 0.07 14.82 -12.44
C ARG A 234 0.57 13.39 -12.25
N ILE A 235 1.46 13.17 -11.29
CA ILE A 235 2.02 11.85 -10.99
C ILE A 235 1.25 11.18 -9.85
N GLY A 236 0.93 11.91 -8.79
CA GLY A 236 0.34 11.35 -7.57
C GLY A 236 -1.14 11.03 -7.71
N PHE A 237 -1.93 11.89 -8.37
CA PHE A 237 -3.38 11.67 -8.48
C PHE A 237 -3.73 10.37 -9.22
N PRO A 238 -3.13 10.04 -10.39
CA PRO A 238 -3.37 8.75 -11.03
C PRO A 238 -2.94 7.55 -10.18
N ALA A 239 -1.85 7.67 -9.43
CA ALA A 239 -1.38 6.62 -8.53
C ALA A 239 -2.33 6.41 -7.34
N GLY A 240 -2.90 7.49 -6.81
CA GLY A 240 -3.92 7.45 -5.76
C GLY A 240 -5.21 6.77 -6.24
N ILE A 241 -5.73 7.16 -7.42
CA ILE A 241 -6.90 6.53 -8.03
C ILE A 241 -6.64 5.05 -8.30
N GLN A 242 -5.47 4.71 -8.85
CA GLN A 242 -5.09 3.31 -9.08
C GLN A 242 -5.22 2.49 -7.80
N SER A 243 -4.65 2.98 -6.69
CA SER A 243 -4.68 2.28 -5.40
C SER A 243 -6.11 2.11 -4.86
N ALA A 244 -6.97 3.11 -5.02
CA ALA A 244 -8.38 3.03 -4.61
C ALA A 244 -9.18 2.03 -5.47
N LEU A 245 -8.98 2.00 -6.79
CA LEU A 245 -9.69 1.11 -7.71
C LEU A 245 -9.29 -0.37 -7.55
N PHE A 246 -8.07 -0.66 -7.09
CA PHE A 246 -7.70 -2.02 -6.69
C PHE A 246 -8.59 -2.55 -5.57
N SER A 247 -8.95 -1.72 -4.60
CA SER A 247 -9.85 -2.12 -3.51
C SER A 247 -11.24 -2.49 -4.04
N PHE A 248 -11.75 -1.76 -5.03
CA PHE A 248 -13.03 -2.07 -5.66
C PHE A 248 -13.01 -3.42 -6.40
N SER A 249 -11.95 -3.72 -7.16
CA SER A 249 -11.79 -5.02 -7.83
C SER A 249 -11.81 -6.19 -6.84
N ASN A 250 -11.18 -6.03 -5.67
CA ASN A 250 -11.18 -7.06 -4.64
C ASN A 250 -12.58 -7.29 -4.04
N MET A 251 -13.43 -6.26 -3.94
CA MET A 251 -14.83 -6.44 -3.52
C MET A 251 -15.63 -7.34 -4.46
N MET A 252 -15.44 -7.19 -5.79
CA MET A 252 -16.13 -8.05 -6.77
C MET A 252 -15.70 -9.52 -6.65
N ILE A 253 -14.42 -9.77 -6.36
CA ILE A 253 -13.94 -11.13 -6.12
C ILE A 253 -14.59 -11.72 -4.87
N GLN A 254 -14.74 -10.93 -3.80
CA GLN A 254 -15.38 -11.39 -2.58
C GLN A 254 -16.84 -11.82 -2.80
N SER A 255 -17.59 -11.13 -3.65
CA SER A 255 -18.95 -11.54 -4.01
C SER A 255 -19.00 -12.88 -4.77
N SER A 256 -18.00 -13.16 -5.60
CA SER A 256 -17.87 -14.45 -6.29
C SER A 256 -17.50 -15.59 -5.33
N VAL A 257 -16.68 -15.31 -4.32
CA VAL A 257 -16.35 -16.27 -3.25
C VAL A 257 -17.59 -16.63 -2.43
N LEU A 258 -18.45 -15.65 -2.12
CA LEU A 258 -19.74 -15.89 -1.45
C LEU A 258 -20.65 -16.82 -2.26
N ARG A 259 -20.75 -16.63 -3.59
CA ARG A 259 -21.54 -17.52 -4.45
C ARG A 259 -21.02 -18.97 -4.43
N VAL A 260 -19.70 -19.19 -4.37
CA VAL A 260 -19.16 -20.55 -4.23
C VAL A 260 -19.44 -21.11 -2.83
N ASN A 261 -19.41 -20.27 -1.80
CA ASN A 261 -19.80 -20.67 -0.45
C ASN A 261 -21.22 -21.20 -0.41
N ASP A 262 -22.19 -20.51 -1.04
CA ASP A 262 -23.59 -20.94 -1.11
C ASP A 262 -23.76 -22.28 -1.85
N ILE A 263 -22.85 -22.62 -2.77
CA ILE A 263 -22.85 -23.89 -3.47
C ILE A 263 -22.28 -25.02 -2.60
N LEU A 264 -21.16 -24.76 -1.88
CA LEU A 264 -20.44 -25.78 -1.12
C LEU A 264 -21.00 -26.01 0.29
N ALA A 265 -21.62 -24.98 0.88
CA ALA A 265 -22.22 -25.01 2.21
C ALA A 265 -23.66 -24.44 2.19
N PRO A 266 -24.61 -25.05 1.44
CA PRO A 266 -25.94 -24.49 1.25
C PRO A 266 -26.73 -24.45 2.56
N GLY A 267 -27.29 -23.28 2.87
CA GLY A 267 -28.12 -23.07 4.07
C GLY A 267 -27.35 -23.06 5.40
N SER A 268 -26.02 -23.11 5.38
CA SER A 268 -25.19 -22.95 6.56
C SER A 268 -25.15 -21.48 7.01
N VAL A 269 -25.27 -21.26 8.31
CA VAL A 269 -25.05 -19.94 8.92
C VAL A 269 -23.56 -19.62 8.98
N TYR A 270 -22.73 -20.67 9.05
CA TYR A 270 -21.28 -20.58 8.99
C TYR A 270 -20.83 -20.56 7.52
N GLU A 271 -19.97 -19.62 7.15
CA GLU A 271 -19.46 -19.41 5.79
C GLU A 271 -18.00 -19.90 5.64
N PRO A 272 -17.76 -21.22 5.54
CA PRO A 272 -16.41 -21.79 5.60
C PRO A 272 -15.51 -21.31 4.46
N VAL A 273 -16.04 -21.16 3.25
CA VAL A 273 -15.27 -20.71 2.10
C VAL A 273 -14.80 -19.26 2.28
N VAL A 274 -15.68 -18.42 2.83
CA VAL A 274 -15.37 -17.00 3.09
C VAL A 274 -14.30 -16.89 4.17
N GLU A 275 -14.40 -17.70 5.22
CA GLU A 275 -13.42 -17.71 6.32
C GLU A 275 -12.03 -18.16 5.82
N GLY A 276 -11.95 -19.27 5.06
CA GLY A 276 -10.72 -19.73 4.44
C GLY A 276 -10.11 -18.67 3.51
N ASN A 277 -10.95 -18.01 2.68
CA ASN A 277 -10.51 -16.92 1.82
C ASN A 277 -9.97 -15.71 2.63
N ALA A 278 -10.63 -15.33 3.71
CA ALA A 278 -10.23 -14.20 4.56
C ALA A 278 -8.89 -14.46 5.26
N ALA A 279 -8.71 -15.65 5.84
CA ALA A 279 -7.47 -16.04 6.49
C ALA A 279 -6.27 -15.95 5.54
N VAL A 280 -6.38 -16.54 4.34
CA VAL A 280 -5.30 -16.47 3.33
C VAL A 280 -5.10 -15.06 2.81
N SER A 281 -6.15 -14.25 2.66
CA SER A 281 -6.02 -12.83 2.27
C SER A 281 -5.20 -12.03 3.28
N ASN A 282 -5.41 -12.27 4.57
CA ASN A 282 -4.61 -11.66 5.64
C ASN A 282 -3.14 -12.10 5.56
N LEU A 283 -2.88 -13.38 5.37
CA LEU A 283 -1.51 -13.90 5.19
C LEU A 283 -0.84 -13.32 3.95
N ASN A 284 -1.54 -13.23 2.83
CA ASN A 284 -1.06 -12.61 1.60
C ASN A 284 -0.76 -11.10 1.79
N GLY A 285 -1.45 -10.43 2.71
CA GLY A 285 -1.19 -9.05 3.09
C GLY A 285 0.25 -8.81 3.59
N PHE A 286 0.84 -9.78 4.31
CA PHE A 286 2.24 -9.72 4.73
C PHE A 286 3.20 -9.83 3.53
N ILE A 287 2.91 -10.73 2.58
CA ILE A 287 3.72 -10.87 1.35
C ILE A 287 3.65 -9.58 0.54
N TYR A 288 2.42 -9.05 0.36
CA TYR A 288 2.20 -7.80 -0.36
C TYR A 288 2.99 -6.65 0.26
N THR A 289 2.90 -6.50 1.57
CA THR A 289 3.58 -5.43 2.32
C THR A 289 5.10 -5.48 2.15
N ALA A 290 5.68 -6.68 2.21
CA ALA A 290 7.10 -6.91 2.02
C ALA A 290 7.53 -6.60 0.57
N THR A 291 6.84 -7.15 -0.43
CA THR A 291 7.17 -6.98 -1.85
C THR A 291 6.89 -5.54 -2.35
N ASN A 292 5.83 -4.90 -1.86
CA ASN A 292 5.52 -3.50 -2.18
C ASN A 292 6.62 -2.55 -1.70
N SER A 293 7.31 -2.87 -0.59
CA SER A 293 8.46 -2.08 -0.13
C SER A 293 9.59 -2.07 -1.17
N VAL A 294 9.81 -3.17 -1.89
CA VAL A 294 10.77 -3.25 -3.00
C VAL A 294 10.30 -2.39 -4.18
N SER A 295 9.02 -2.48 -4.53
CA SER A 295 8.43 -1.64 -5.59
C SER A 295 8.60 -0.15 -5.29
N GLN A 296 8.28 0.30 -4.08
CA GLN A 296 8.48 1.69 -3.66
C GLN A 296 9.96 2.10 -3.67
N GLY A 297 10.86 1.20 -3.30
CA GLY A 297 12.31 1.40 -3.45
C GLY A 297 12.69 1.59 -4.92
N SER A 298 12.15 0.76 -5.82
CA SER A 298 12.40 0.87 -7.26
C SER A 298 11.96 2.22 -7.83
N VAL A 299 10.85 2.79 -7.36
CA VAL A 299 10.39 4.14 -7.71
C VAL A 299 11.46 5.19 -7.36
N ALA A 300 11.95 5.20 -6.12
CA ALA A 300 12.91 6.20 -5.65
C ALA A 300 14.26 6.10 -6.41
N PHE A 301 14.80 4.87 -6.56
CA PHE A 301 16.05 4.64 -7.30
C PHE A 301 15.92 4.99 -8.78
N THR A 302 14.81 4.61 -9.42
CA THR A 302 14.56 4.96 -10.83
C THR A 302 14.44 6.46 -10.99
N SER A 303 13.65 7.14 -10.16
CA SER A 303 13.44 8.59 -10.26
C SER A 303 14.74 9.38 -10.12
N GLN A 304 15.60 9.03 -9.15
CA GLN A 304 16.91 9.70 -9.02
C GLN A 304 17.83 9.45 -10.23
N ASN A 305 17.85 8.21 -10.77
CA ASN A 305 18.69 7.91 -11.92
C ASN A 305 18.15 8.52 -13.21
N VAL A 306 16.83 8.64 -13.38
CA VAL A 306 16.18 9.37 -14.49
C VAL A 306 16.52 10.84 -14.39
N GLY A 307 16.39 11.47 -13.22
CA GLY A 307 16.76 12.86 -13.00
C GLY A 307 18.24 13.14 -13.28
N ALA A 308 19.12 12.18 -12.96
CA ALA A 308 20.55 12.25 -13.26
C ALA A 308 20.92 11.92 -14.73
N GLY A 309 19.95 11.57 -15.58
CA GLY A 309 20.21 11.13 -16.97
C GLY A 309 20.94 9.79 -17.07
N LYS A 310 20.99 8.98 -15.99
CA LYS A 310 21.75 7.71 -15.91
C LYS A 310 20.86 6.51 -16.24
N TYR A 311 20.34 6.44 -17.46
CA TYR A 311 19.38 5.40 -17.90
C TYR A 311 19.96 3.98 -17.87
N ASP A 312 21.27 3.81 -18.13
CA ASP A 312 21.95 2.50 -17.99
C ASP A 312 21.86 1.95 -16.56
N ARG A 313 21.85 2.84 -15.57
CA ARG A 313 21.64 2.45 -14.17
C ARG A 313 20.19 2.06 -13.87
N VAL A 314 19.21 2.65 -14.57
CA VAL A 314 17.80 2.26 -14.44
C VAL A 314 17.60 0.79 -14.82
N LYS A 315 18.29 0.30 -15.88
CA LYS A 315 18.29 -1.13 -16.22
C LYS A 315 18.82 -2.00 -15.06
N LYS A 316 19.89 -1.56 -14.41
CA LYS A 316 20.44 -2.27 -13.23
C LYS A 316 19.49 -2.20 -12.02
N VAL A 317 18.82 -1.07 -11.80
CA VAL A 317 17.76 -0.94 -10.77
C VAL A 317 16.65 -1.95 -11.04
N MET A 318 16.18 -2.05 -12.29
CA MET A 318 15.15 -3.01 -12.68
C MET A 318 15.54 -4.46 -12.35
N ILE A 319 16.72 -4.89 -12.79
CA ILE A 319 17.21 -6.26 -12.55
C ILE A 319 17.37 -6.53 -11.05
N SER A 320 17.95 -5.58 -10.30
CA SER A 320 18.11 -5.71 -8.84
C SER A 320 16.76 -5.77 -8.12
N SER A 321 15.78 -4.96 -8.55
CA SER A 321 14.43 -4.96 -7.97
C SER A 321 13.75 -6.31 -8.21
N TYR A 322 13.82 -6.86 -9.42
CA TYR A 322 13.26 -8.17 -9.72
C TYR A 322 13.92 -9.27 -8.89
N ALA A 323 15.24 -9.28 -8.78
CA ALA A 323 15.96 -10.27 -7.97
C ALA A 323 15.54 -10.20 -6.50
N ILE A 324 15.56 -9.01 -5.90
CA ILE A 324 15.19 -8.82 -4.48
C ILE A 324 13.73 -9.21 -4.25
N THR A 325 12.81 -8.73 -5.09
CA THR A 325 11.37 -8.98 -4.90
C THR A 325 11.02 -10.45 -5.09
N THR A 326 11.71 -11.15 -6.02
CA THR A 326 11.53 -12.59 -6.21
C THR A 326 11.96 -13.36 -4.97
N VAL A 327 13.15 -13.06 -4.44
CA VAL A 327 13.65 -13.72 -3.22
C VAL A 327 12.71 -13.46 -2.04
N VAL A 328 12.29 -12.20 -1.84
CA VAL A 328 11.36 -11.84 -0.77
C VAL A 328 10.02 -12.57 -0.95
N ALA A 329 9.42 -12.52 -2.15
CA ALA A 329 8.15 -13.18 -2.42
C ALA A 329 8.24 -14.70 -2.18
N LEU A 330 9.31 -15.37 -2.66
CA LEU A 330 9.50 -16.80 -2.48
C LEU A 330 9.70 -17.18 -1.01
N ILE A 331 10.47 -16.41 -0.24
CA ILE A 331 10.65 -16.68 1.19
C ILE A 331 9.31 -16.61 1.92
N PHE A 332 8.55 -15.55 1.73
CA PHE A 332 7.28 -15.38 2.44
C PHE A 332 6.22 -16.36 1.95
N SER A 333 6.05 -16.53 0.64
CA SER A 333 5.02 -17.45 0.10
C SER A 333 5.31 -18.91 0.40
N SER A 334 6.57 -19.33 0.28
CA SER A 334 6.96 -20.70 0.69
C SER A 334 6.83 -20.90 2.19
N GLY A 335 7.20 -19.90 3.00
CA GLY A 335 7.02 -19.95 4.45
C GLY A 335 5.55 -20.13 4.83
N ILE A 336 4.65 -19.30 4.26
CA ILE A 336 3.20 -19.41 4.50
C ILE A 336 2.66 -20.76 4.04
N PHE A 337 3.12 -21.26 2.89
CA PHE A 337 2.68 -22.56 2.36
C PHE A 337 3.19 -23.75 3.18
N ILE A 338 4.44 -23.74 3.65
CA ILE A 338 5.01 -24.80 4.47
C ILE A 338 4.37 -24.86 5.87
N PHE A 339 4.13 -23.69 6.47
CA PHE A 339 3.53 -23.58 7.80
C PHE A 339 2.01 -23.37 7.75
N ASN A 340 1.32 -23.81 6.68
CA ASN A 340 -0.11 -23.57 6.49
C ASN A 340 -0.96 -24.04 7.66
N HIS A 341 -0.75 -25.25 8.19
CA HIS A 341 -1.50 -25.80 9.33
C HIS A 341 -1.40 -24.91 10.56
N GLN A 342 -0.17 -24.47 10.93
CA GLN A 342 0.06 -23.64 12.11
C GLN A 342 -0.53 -22.24 11.90
N LEU A 343 -0.38 -21.67 10.71
CA LEU A 343 -0.88 -20.33 10.41
C LEU A 343 -2.41 -20.30 10.28
N LEU A 344 -3.03 -21.29 9.65
CA LEU A 344 -4.48 -21.39 9.54
C LEU A 344 -5.13 -21.67 10.89
N SER A 345 -4.49 -22.46 11.76
CA SER A 345 -5.00 -22.72 13.10
C SER A 345 -5.08 -21.46 13.99
N LEU A 346 -4.23 -20.43 13.73
CA LEU A 346 -4.33 -19.13 14.39
C LEU A 346 -5.63 -18.38 14.04
N TYR A 347 -6.24 -18.74 12.91
CA TYR A 347 -7.55 -18.21 12.47
C TYR A 347 -8.71 -19.16 12.81
N GLY A 348 -8.46 -20.21 13.62
CA GLY A 348 -9.47 -21.19 13.97
C GLY A 348 -9.76 -22.23 12.88
N ILE A 349 -9.03 -22.20 11.76
CA ILE A 349 -9.20 -23.14 10.64
C ILE A 349 -8.29 -24.33 10.86
N VAL A 350 -8.90 -25.48 11.08
CA VAL A 350 -8.19 -26.75 11.29
C VAL A 350 -8.60 -27.77 10.23
N ASP A 351 -7.70 -28.67 9.90
CA ASP A 351 -7.96 -29.81 9.01
C ASP A 351 -8.78 -30.85 9.80
N ALA A 352 -10.11 -30.75 9.70
CA ALA A 352 -11.08 -31.58 10.37
C ALA A 352 -12.22 -31.93 9.42
N ASP A 353 -13.19 -32.74 9.87
CA ASP A 353 -14.32 -33.15 9.03
C ASP A 353 -15.41 -32.07 8.89
N GLY A 354 -16.26 -32.21 7.89
CA GLY A 354 -17.44 -31.36 7.67
C GLY A 354 -17.13 -29.96 7.19
N LEU A 355 -17.76 -28.94 7.77
CA LEU A 355 -17.59 -27.54 7.35
C LEU A 355 -16.16 -27.01 7.59
N ALA A 356 -15.45 -27.53 8.59
CA ALA A 356 -14.07 -27.16 8.85
C ALA A 356 -13.15 -27.63 7.72
N ALA A 357 -13.38 -28.82 7.15
CA ALA A 357 -12.67 -29.29 5.96
C ALA A 357 -12.88 -28.37 4.78
N ILE A 358 -14.09 -27.89 4.54
CA ILE A 358 -14.40 -26.94 3.46
C ILE A 358 -13.61 -25.64 3.63
N ALA A 359 -13.50 -25.12 4.84
CA ALA A 359 -12.73 -23.89 5.14
C ALA A 359 -11.25 -24.11 4.86
N TYR A 360 -10.68 -25.25 5.32
CA TYR A 360 -9.28 -25.60 5.12
C TYR A 360 -8.96 -25.83 3.63
N ASP A 361 -9.77 -26.61 2.92
CA ASP A 361 -9.58 -26.90 1.49
C ASP A 361 -9.68 -25.61 0.66
N SER A 362 -10.64 -24.74 0.97
CA SER A 362 -10.80 -23.42 0.31
C SER A 362 -9.55 -22.56 0.51
N ALA A 363 -9.01 -22.54 1.73
CA ALA A 363 -7.76 -21.85 2.03
C ALA A 363 -6.58 -22.44 1.23
N MET A 364 -6.48 -23.76 1.15
CA MET A 364 -5.41 -24.47 0.43
C MET A 364 -5.50 -24.24 -1.09
N ILE A 365 -6.70 -24.22 -1.68
CA ILE A 365 -6.90 -23.86 -3.09
C ILE A 365 -6.37 -22.46 -3.35
N LYS A 366 -6.76 -21.48 -2.52
CA LYS A 366 -6.27 -20.11 -2.65
C LYS A 366 -4.75 -20.01 -2.48
N MET A 367 -4.17 -20.71 -1.50
CA MET A 367 -2.71 -20.73 -1.30
C MET A 367 -1.98 -21.27 -2.53
N ARG A 368 -2.48 -22.32 -3.15
CA ARG A 368 -1.88 -22.90 -4.37
C ARG A 368 -2.00 -21.96 -5.57
N CYS A 369 -3.17 -21.37 -5.78
CA CYS A 369 -3.45 -20.56 -6.98
C CYS A 369 -2.95 -19.12 -6.88
N GLU A 370 -2.92 -18.53 -5.68
CA GLU A 370 -2.59 -17.11 -5.48
C GLU A 370 -1.28 -16.93 -4.70
N THR A 371 -1.11 -17.60 -3.55
CA THR A 371 0.05 -17.36 -2.66
C THR A 371 1.36 -17.86 -3.26
N LEU A 372 1.41 -19.04 -3.86
CA LEU A 372 2.64 -19.56 -4.46
C LEU A 372 3.13 -18.70 -5.64
N PRO A 373 2.28 -18.31 -6.62
CA PRO A 373 2.72 -17.46 -7.73
C PRO A 373 2.79 -15.96 -7.39
N TYR A 374 2.81 -15.57 -6.12
CA TYR A 374 2.78 -14.17 -5.67
C TYR A 374 3.96 -13.33 -6.20
N PHE A 375 5.08 -13.97 -6.54
CA PHE A 375 6.22 -13.31 -7.18
C PHE A 375 5.85 -12.64 -8.52
N ILE A 376 4.80 -13.12 -9.21
CA ILE A 376 4.31 -12.51 -10.47
C ILE A 376 3.68 -11.14 -10.19
N LEU A 377 2.87 -11.03 -9.11
CA LEU A 377 2.36 -9.74 -8.63
C LEU A 377 3.50 -8.78 -8.31
N ALA A 378 4.51 -9.29 -7.60
CA ALA A 378 5.66 -8.50 -7.21
C ALA A 378 6.45 -7.97 -8.43
N TRP A 379 6.56 -8.75 -9.51
CA TRP A 379 7.13 -8.30 -10.78
C TRP A 379 6.29 -7.21 -11.43
N MET A 380 4.97 -7.39 -11.48
CA MET A 380 4.03 -6.38 -11.98
C MET A 380 4.20 -5.04 -11.23
N GLU A 381 4.23 -5.09 -9.90
CA GLU A 381 4.38 -3.89 -9.06
C GLU A 381 5.72 -3.19 -9.28
N VAL A 382 6.82 -3.94 -9.42
CA VAL A 382 8.15 -3.38 -9.75
C VAL A 382 8.15 -2.72 -11.11
N ALA A 383 7.59 -3.36 -12.15
CA ALA A 383 7.50 -2.76 -13.49
C ALA A 383 6.69 -1.46 -13.48
N CYS A 384 5.53 -1.46 -12.84
CA CYS A 384 4.68 -0.29 -12.66
C CYS A 384 5.39 0.80 -11.84
N GLY A 385 6.15 0.41 -10.81
CA GLY A 385 7.00 1.31 -10.01
C GLY A 385 8.06 2.02 -10.85
N ILE A 386 8.74 1.30 -11.73
CA ILE A 386 9.73 1.87 -12.65
C ILE A 386 9.08 2.86 -13.62
N ILE A 387 7.91 2.54 -14.20
CA ILE A 387 7.16 3.45 -15.06
C ILE A 387 6.80 4.74 -14.30
N ARG A 388 6.34 4.63 -13.05
CA ARG A 388 6.10 5.79 -12.18
C ARG A 388 7.38 6.59 -11.93
N GLY A 389 8.52 5.92 -11.75
CA GLY A 389 9.84 6.54 -11.59
C GLY A 389 10.29 7.37 -12.81
N PHE A 390 9.87 7.01 -14.02
CA PHE A 390 10.00 7.84 -15.21
C PHE A 390 9.07 9.06 -15.24
N GLY A 391 8.16 9.20 -14.25
CA GLY A 391 7.14 10.25 -14.22
C GLY A 391 5.89 9.93 -15.05
N LYS A 392 5.73 8.68 -15.53
CA LYS A 392 4.63 8.22 -16.37
C LYS A 392 3.54 7.49 -15.56
N SER A 393 3.09 8.12 -14.49
CA SER A 393 2.13 7.53 -13.56
C SER A 393 0.78 7.19 -14.21
N ILE A 394 0.30 8.02 -15.15
CA ILE A 394 -0.92 7.75 -15.91
C ILE A 394 -0.79 6.43 -16.69
N THR A 395 0.34 6.22 -17.37
CA THR A 395 0.60 4.97 -18.12
C THR A 395 0.61 3.77 -17.18
N SER A 396 1.29 3.88 -16.03
CA SER A 396 1.30 2.83 -15.00
C SER A 396 -0.12 2.54 -14.50
N ALA A 397 -0.92 3.57 -14.20
CA ALA A 397 -2.29 3.42 -13.73
C ALA A 397 -3.18 2.72 -14.78
N ILE A 398 -3.14 3.14 -16.03
CA ILE A 398 -3.94 2.52 -17.10
C ILE A 398 -3.56 1.05 -17.28
N ILE A 399 -2.26 0.71 -17.34
CA ILE A 399 -1.80 -0.68 -17.49
C ILE A 399 -2.32 -1.54 -16.33
N SER A 400 -2.18 -1.06 -15.10
CA SER A 400 -2.63 -1.81 -13.92
C SER A 400 -4.16 -1.94 -13.86
N LEU A 401 -4.90 -0.86 -14.16
CA LEU A 401 -6.36 -0.89 -14.12
C LEU A 401 -6.96 -1.79 -15.19
N VAL A 402 -6.45 -1.71 -16.42
CA VAL A 402 -6.92 -2.57 -17.50
C VAL A 402 -6.49 -4.02 -17.30
N GLY A 403 -5.21 -4.24 -16.98
CA GLY A 403 -4.64 -5.58 -16.87
C GLY A 403 -5.03 -6.31 -15.58
N ALA A 404 -4.97 -5.64 -14.43
CA ALA A 404 -5.23 -6.31 -13.16
C ALA A 404 -6.66 -6.16 -12.63
N CYS A 405 -7.38 -5.06 -12.94
CA CYS A 405 -8.74 -4.87 -12.47
C CYS A 405 -9.77 -5.28 -13.53
N LEU A 406 -9.76 -4.63 -14.71
CA LEU A 406 -10.78 -4.88 -15.76
C LEU A 406 -10.74 -6.32 -16.25
N LEU A 407 -9.57 -6.88 -16.50
CA LEU A 407 -9.42 -8.25 -16.96
C LEU A 407 -10.01 -9.26 -15.95
N ARG A 408 -9.83 -9.03 -14.63
CA ARG A 408 -10.46 -9.87 -13.61
C ARG A 408 -11.98 -9.75 -13.61
N VAL A 409 -12.51 -8.54 -13.77
CA VAL A 409 -13.97 -8.35 -13.87
C VAL A 409 -14.51 -9.12 -15.07
N VAL A 410 -13.87 -9.00 -16.24
CA VAL A 410 -14.26 -9.76 -17.43
C VAL A 410 -14.15 -11.27 -17.19
N TRP A 411 -13.07 -11.72 -16.55
CA TRP A 411 -12.89 -13.13 -16.18
C TRP A 411 -14.00 -13.65 -15.27
N LEU A 412 -14.39 -12.88 -14.26
CA LEU A 412 -15.49 -13.27 -13.37
C LEU A 412 -16.84 -13.32 -14.08
N LEU A 413 -17.08 -12.42 -15.03
CA LEU A 413 -18.32 -12.40 -15.80
C LEU A 413 -18.37 -13.43 -16.96
N THR A 414 -17.26 -14.09 -17.25
CA THR A 414 -17.17 -15.07 -18.36
C THR A 414 -16.71 -16.43 -17.86
N VAL A 415 -15.43 -16.58 -17.52
CA VAL A 415 -14.83 -17.87 -17.16
C VAL A 415 -15.42 -18.42 -15.86
N PHE A 416 -15.52 -17.57 -14.83
CA PHE A 416 -16.10 -17.99 -13.54
C PHE A 416 -17.57 -18.40 -13.68
N GLU A 417 -18.39 -17.69 -14.46
CA GLU A 417 -19.80 -18.04 -14.69
C GLU A 417 -19.96 -19.41 -15.36
N TYR A 418 -18.95 -19.86 -16.10
CA TYR A 418 -18.97 -21.18 -16.74
C TYR A 418 -18.56 -22.31 -15.79
N PHE A 419 -17.54 -22.10 -14.94
CA PHE A 419 -16.99 -23.15 -14.09
C PHE A 419 -17.53 -23.15 -12.65
N LEU A 420 -17.84 -21.99 -12.07
CA LEU A 420 -18.36 -21.78 -10.70
C LEU A 420 -17.52 -22.46 -9.61
N THR A 421 -16.18 -22.46 -9.74
CA THR A 421 -15.24 -23.06 -8.80
C THR A 421 -14.29 -22.03 -8.20
N LEU A 422 -13.70 -22.34 -7.03
CA LEU A 422 -12.71 -21.48 -6.37
C LEU A 422 -11.43 -21.35 -7.19
N GLU A 423 -10.99 -22.42 -7.83
CA GLU A 423 -9.84 -22.40 -8.72
C GLU A 423 -10.03 -21.40 -9.85
N SER A 424 -11.23 -21.37 -10.46
CA SER A 424 -11.54 -20.43 -11.55
C SER A 424 -11.47 -18.97 -11.08
N ILE A 425 -11.84 -18.67 -9.82
CA ILE A 425 -11.67 -17.34 -9.23
C ILE A 425 -10.19 -17.02 -9.04
N TYR A 426 -9.44 -17.90 -8.36
CA TYR A 426 -8.09 -17.57 -7.91
C TYR A 426 -7.04 -17.64 -9.03
N ILE A 427 -7.24 -18.43 -10.09
CA ILE A 427 -6.38 -18.42 -11.29
C ILE A 427 -6.44 -17.07 -12.03
N SER A 428 -7.53 -16.33 -11.89
CA SER A 428 -7.63 -14.99 -12.47
C SER A 428 -6.52 -14.03 -11.99
N TYR A 429 -6.00 -14.24 -10.76
CA TYR A 429 -4.93 -13.44 -10.18
C TYR A 429 -3.60 -13.60 -10.93
N PRO A 430 -2.96 -14.77 -10.97
CA PRO A 430 -1.69 -14.93 -11.67
C PRO A 430 -1.78 -14.65 -13.17
N VAL A 431 -2.91 -14.96 -13.82
CA VAL A 431 -3.12 -14.64 -15.24
C VAL A 431 -3.13 -13.13 -15.46
N SER A 432 -3.92 -12.39 -14.67
CA SER A 432 -3.98 -10.92 -14.79
C SER A 432 -2.65 -10.25 -14.43
N TRP A 433 -1.95 -10.75 -13.40
CA TRP A 433 -0.64 -10.23 -13.02
C TRP A 433 0.41 -10.46 -14.10
N LEU A 434 0.44 -11.66 -14.70
CA LEU A 434 1.43 -12.01 -15.73
C LEU A 434 1.24 -11.13 -16.98
N LEU A 435 0.00 -11.00 -17.45
CA LEU A 435 -0.31 -10.15 -18.62
C LEU A 435 0.03 -8.68 -18.34
N THR A 436 -0.35 -8.18 -17.17
CA THR A 436 -0.04 -6.81 -16.77
C THR A 436 1.47 -6.59 -16.63
N ALA A 437 2.20 -7.53 -16.01
CA ALA A 437 3.65 -7.47 -15.87
C ALA A 437 4.34 -7.47 -17.24
N ALA A 438 3.89 -8.32 -18.18
CA ALA A 438 4.44 -8.38 -19.53
C ALA A 438 4.26 -7.04 -20.29
N ILE A 439 3.05 -6.47 -20.25
CA ILE A 439 2.76 -5.17 -20.89
C ILE A 439 3.61 -4.06 -20.23
N ALA A 440 3.63 -4.01 -18.89
CA ALA A 440 4.44 -3.03 -18.17
C ALA A 440 5.93 -3.16 -18.50
N GLN A 441 6.45 -4.39 -18.58
CA GLN A 441 7.85 -4.66 -18.95
C GLN A 441 8.20 -4.17 -20.36
N VAL A 442 7.29 -4.39 -21.32
CA VAL A 442 7.46 -3.87 -22.69
C VAL A 442 7.57 -2.35 -22.65
N VAL A 443 6.70 -1.67 -21.92
CA VAL A 443 6.75 -0.20 -21.79
C VAL A 443 8.05 0.27 -21.14
N VAL A 444 8.54 -0.41 -20.08
CA VAL A 444 9.83 -0.08 -19.46
C VAL A 444 10.98 -0.21 -20.48
N ILE A 445 11.00 -1.29 -21.28
CA ILE A 445 12.04 -1.50 -22.30
C ILE A 445 11.98 -0.41 -23.38
N LEU A 446 10.79 -0.04 -23.84
CA LEU A 446 10.62 1.02 -24.83
C LEU A 446 11.12 2.38 -24.30
N GLU A 447 10.82 2.70 -23.04
CA GLU A 447 11.31 3.93 -22.40
C GLU A 447 12.84 3.94 -22.30
N LEU A 448 13.45 2.82 -21.89
CA LEU A 448 14.90 2.70 -21.83
C LEU A 448 15.56 2.85 -23.22
N ARG A 449 14.98 2.24 -24.26
CA ARG A 449 15.47 2.35 -25.64
C ARG A 449 15.40 3.79 -26.17
N LYS A 450 14.28 4.47 -25.93
CA LYS A 450 14.06 5.86 -26.33
C LYS A 450 15.14 6.79 -25.78
N HIS A 451 15.51 6.64 -24.52
CA HIS A 451 16.48 7.51 -23.87
C HIS A 451 17.93 7.13 -24.17
N ASN A 452 18.22 5.85 -24.46
CA ASN A 452 19.57 5.44 -24.90
C ASN A 452 19.84 5.83 -26.36
N GLY A 453 18.84 5.82 -27.25
CA GLY A 453 18.96 6.25 -28.64
C GLY A 453 19.31 7.74 -28.79
N HIS A 454 18.83 8.60 -27.91
CA HIS A 454 19.20 10.02 -27.90
C HIS A 454 20.65 10.28 -27.48
N LYS A 455 21.27 9.39 -26.67
CA LYS A 455 22.72 9.51 -26.36
C LYS A 455 23.60 9.24 -27.56
N THR A 456 23.29 8.23 -28.35
CA THR A 456 24.07 7.89 -29.59
C THR A 456 23.93 8.96 -30.65
N ALA A 457 22.76 9.55 -30.83
CA ALA A 457 22.54 10.63 -31.80
C ALA A 457 23.32 11.92 -31.46
N ASN A 458 23.38 12.29 -30.16
CA ASN A 458 24.11 13.48 -29.72
C ASN A 458 25.65 13.29 -29.72
N THR A 459 26.14 12.05 -29.63
CA THR A 459 27.58 11.76 -29.72
C THR A 459 28.08 11.77 -31.19
N THR A 460 27.21 11.42 -32.14
CA THR A 460 27.54 11.42 -33.59
C THR A 460 27.46 12.82 -34.21
N VAL A 461 26.84 13.79 -33.57
CA VAL A 461 26.78 15.20 -34.04
C VAL A 461 27.92 16.04 -33.42
N ALA A 462 28.64 15.52 -32.45
CA ALA A 462 29.74 16.20 -31.75
C ALA A 462 31.15 15.70 -32.18
N THR A 463 31.21 14.76 -33.15
CA THR A 463 32.42 14.30 -33.86
C THR A 463 32.34 14.74 -35.31
#